data_701c96dcc2162bcf5dceef3a0dabc7e8
#
_entry.id   701c96dcc2162bcf5dceef3a0dabc7e8
#
_cell.length_a   1.000
_cell.length_b   1.000
_cell.length_c   1.000
_cell.angle_alpha   90.00
_cell.angle_beta   90.00
_cell.angle_gamma   90.00
#
_symmetry.space_group_name_H-M   'P 1'
#
loop_
_entity.id
_entity.type
_entity.pdbx_description
1 polymer ?
#
loop_
_entity_poly.entity_id
_entity_poly.type
_entity_poly.pdbx_seq_one_letter_code
_entity_poly.pdbx_strand_id
1 'polypeptide(L)'
;MKTVNLKSDMPSVHEALQRLDRELALARQEKTALLKMVHGYGSSGVGGDIRIAVQRRLHELAQSGEIRACIFGENWSKSDEACWRLLQARAELKSDPDLGRRNQGITIVLL
;
A
#
# COMPACT_ATOMS: atom_id res chain seq x y z
N MET A 1 -6.81 -1.46 10.07
CA MET A 1 -6.01 -0.95 8.92
C MET A 1 -6.82 0.05 8.13
N LYS A 2 -6.26 1.22 7.85
CA LYS A 2 -6.94 2.27 7.09
C LYS A 2 -6.75 2.03 5.59
N THR A 3 -7.82 2.07 4.81
CA THR A 3 -7.76 1.95 3.36
C THR A 3 -7.78 3.33 2.71
N VAL A 4 -6.84 3.57 1.79
CA VAL A 4 -6.69 4.85 1.10
C VAL A 4 -6.79 4.60 -0.41
N ASN A 5 -7.73 5.28 -1.06
CA ASN A 5 -7.91 5.17 -2.51
C ASN A 5 -7.12 6.28 -3.23
N LEU A 6 -6.08 5.87 -3.98
CA LEU A 6 -5.22 6.78 -4.74
C LEU A 6 -5.64 6.89 -6.19
N LYS A 7 -6.62 6.10 -6.64
CA LYS A 7 -7.02 6.03 -8.06
C LYS A 7 -8.37 6.68 -8.38
N SER A 8 -9.12 7.12 -7.38
CA SER A 8 -10.44 7.70 -7.60
C SER A 8 -10.34 8.99 -8.44
N ASP A 9 -11.33 9.20 -9.31
CA ASP A 9 -11.41 10.36 -10.21
C ASP A 9 -10.28 10.42 -11.24
N MET A 10 -9.71 9.25 -11.58
CA MET A 10 -8.71 9.10 -12.64
C MET A 10 -7.58 10.14 -12.56
N PRO A 11 -6.83 10.19 -11.45
CA PRO A 11 -5.77 11.17 -11.28
C PRO A 11 -4.62 10.93 -12.24
N SER A 12 -3.82 11.97 -12.48
CA SER A 12 -2.50 11.81 -13.08
C SER A 12 -1.56 11.11 -12.08
N VAL A 13 -0.41 10.64 -12.55
CA VAL A 13 0.63 10.09 -11.67
C VAL A 13 1.03 11.11 -10.60
N HIS A 14 1.23 12.38 -11.01
CA HIS A 14 1.59 13.45 -10.09
C HIS A 14 0.54 13.65 -9.00
N GLU A 15 -0.72 13.68 -9.36
CA GLU A 15 -1.83 13.82 -8.41
C GLU A 15 -1.91 12.63 -7.46
N ALA A 16 -1.71 11.40 -7.97
CA ALA A 16 -1.71 10.20 -7.15
C ALA A 16 -0.58 10.23 -6.11
N LEU A 17 0.62 10.67 -6.50
CA LEU A 17 1.75 10.80 -5.59
C LEU A 17 1.52 11.90 -4.56
N GLN A 18 0.88 12.99 -4.93
CA GLN A 18 0.51 14.04 -3.96
C GLN A 18 -0.49 13.52 -2.94
N ARG A 19 -1.47 12.72 -3.36
CA ARG A 19 -2.42 12.06 -2.43
C ARG A 19 -1.68 11.13 -1.50
N LEU A 20 -0.76 10.33 -2.03
CA LEU A 20 0.05 9.40 -1.23
C LEU A 20 0.79 10.15 -0.13
N ASP A 21 1.52 11.20 -0.49
CA ASP A 21 2.31 11.97 0.48
C ASP A 21 1.42 12.59 1.56
N ARG A 22 0.26 13.13 1.16
CA ARG A 22 -0.71 13.72 2.08
C ARG A 22 -1.28 12.68 3.05
N GLU A 23 -1.65 11.52 2.52
CA GLU A 23 -2.23 10.45 3.34
C GLU A 23 -1.22 9.84 4.30
N LEU A 24 0.04 9.73 3.89
CA LEU A 24 1.10 9.29 4.79
C LEU A 24 1.30 10.30 5.95
N ALA A 25 1.32 11.58 5.64
CA ALA A 25 1.45 12.63 6.66
C ALA A 25 0.26 12.60 7.63
N LEU A 26 -0.96 12.47 7.09
CA LEU A 26 -2.18 12.39 7.90
C LEU A 26 -2.17 11.15 8.80
N ALA A 27 -1.77 10.01 8.27
CA ALA A 27 -1.71 8.76 9.03
C ALA A 27 -0.71 8.85 10.18
N ARG A 28 0.45 9.48 9.96
CA ARG A 28 1.42 9.72 11.02
C ARG A 28 0.84 10.61 12.12
N GLN A 29 0.14 11.66 11.73
CA GLN A 29 -0.52 12.59 12.65
C GLN A 29 -1.59 11.90 13.50
N GLU A 30 -2.35 10.99 12.86
CA GLU A 30 -3.39 10.19 13.51
C GLU A 30 -2.83 8.96 14.25
N LYS A 31 -1.55 8.72 14.18
CA LYS A 31 -0.87 7.54 14.74
C LYS A 31 -1.42 6.22 14.19
N THR A 32 -1.81 6.22 12.92
CA THR A 32 -2.25 5.02 12.22
C THR A 32 -1.03 4.20 11.82
N ALA A 33 -0.97 2.94 12.27
CA ALA A 33 0.20 2.09 12.05
C ALA A 33 0.19 1.38 10.70
N LEU A 34 -0.99 1.10 10.15
CA LEU A 34 -1.15 0.29 8.95
C LEU A 34 -2.09 0.95 7.96
N LEU A 35 -1.65 1.01 6.70
CA LEU A 35 -2.44 1.53 5.59
C LEU A 35 -2.51 0.50 4.46
N LYS A 36 -3.64 0.46 3.77
CA LYS A 36 -3.78 -0.23 2.49
C LYS A 36 -3.95 0.84 1.42
N MET A 37 -2.97 0.99 0.55
CA MET A 37 -3.04 1.92 -0.58
C MET A 37 -3.66 1.21 -1.77
N VAL A 38 -4.77 1.74 -2.29
CA VAL A 38 -5.43 1.22 -3.48
C VAL A 38 -5.05 2.11 -4.65
N HIS A 39 -4.14 1.62 -5.48
CA HIS A 39 -3.60 2.38 -6.63
C HIS A 39 -4.01 1.80 -7.98
N GLY A 40 -4.65 0.63 -7.99
CA GLY A 40 -4.97 -0.06 -9.23
C GLY A 40 -3.75 -0.77 -9.84
N TYR A 41 -3.99 -1.56 -10.87
CA TYR A 41 -2.93 -2.35 -11.53
C TYR A 41 -2.85 -2.10 -13.04
N GLY A 42 -3.64 -1.15 -13.56
CA GLY A 42 -3.48 -0.70 -14.94
C GLY A 42 -4.31 -1.42 -15.99
N SER A 43 -5.40 -2.10 -15.61
CA SER A 43 -6.30 -2.73 -16.58
C SER A 43 -6.90 -1.73 -17.58
N SER A 44 -6.90 -0.43 -17.26
CA SER A 44 -7.40 0.65 -18.13
C SER A 44 -6.28 1.49 -18.76
N GLY A 45 -5.05 0.97 -18.77
CA GLY A 45 -3.90 1.62 -19.45
C GLY A 45 -3.13 2.62 -18.60
N VAL A 46 -3.80 3.62 -18.04
CA VAL A 46 -3.13 4.69 -17.25
C VAL A 46 -2.78 4.22 -15.83
N GLY A 47 -3.54 3.29 -15.27
CA GLY A 47 -3.34 2.80 -13.91
C GLY A 47 -2.01 2.09 -13.68
N GLY A 48 -1.39 1.54 -14.74
CA GLY A 48 -0.08 0.90 -14.63
C GLY A 48 1.01 1.86 -14.22
N ASP A 49 0.99 3.08 -14.74
CA ASP A 49 1.97 4.11 -14.41
C ASP A 49 1.81 4.56 -12.95
N ILE A 50 0.57 4.68 -12.48
CA ILE A 50 0.30 5.04 -11.09
C ILE A 50 0.83 3.96 -10.15
N ARG A 51 0.54 2.69 -10.44
CA ARG A 51 1.04 1.56 -9.65
C ARG A 51 2.56 1.59 -9.54
N ILE A 52 3.25 1.71 -10.67
CA ILE A 52 4.71 1.72 -10.71
C ILE A 52 5.26 2.88 -9.90
N ALA A 53 4.71 4.08 -10.08
CA ALA A 53 5.18 5.28 -9.37
C ALA A 53 4.95 5.18 -7.85
N VAL A 54 3.77 4.71 -7.43
CA VAL A 54 3.42 4.56 -6.01
C VAL A 54 4.30 3.51 -5.36
N GLN A 55 4.46 2.34 -5.99
CA GLN A 55 5.29 1.27 -5.43
C GLN A 55 6.75 1.69 -5.34
N ARG A 56 7.27 2.41 -6.33
CA ARG A 56 8.64 2.94 -6.30
C ARG A 56 8.81 3.93 -5.13
N ARG A 57 7.87 4.87 -4.98
CA ARG A 57 7.93 5.86 -3.90
C ARG A 57 7.91 5.16 -2.53
N LEU A 58 7.03 4.19 -2.33
CA LEU A 58 6.94 3.47 -1.06
C LEU A 58 8.19 2.65 -0.79
N HIS A 59 8.76 2.02 -1.81
CA HIS A 59 10.00 1.26 -1.67
C HIS A 59 11.16 2.19 -1.24
N GLU A 60 11.28 3.34 -1.85
CA GLU A 60 12.29 4.34 -1.49
C GLU A 60 12.11 4.83 -0.05
N LEU A 61 10.85 5.08 0.37
CA LEU A 61 10.57 5.51 1.73
C LEU A 61 10.90 4.42 2.76
N ALA A 62 10.70 3.15 2.41
CA ALA A 62 11.08 2.03 3.27
C ALA A 62 12.61 1.94 3.39
N GLN A 63 13.33 2.11 2.29
CA GLN A 63 14.79 2.08 2.30
C GLN A 63 15.40 3.22 3.10
N SER A 64 14.79 4.40 3.08
CA SER A 64 15.26 5.55 3.86
C SER A 64 14.84 5.50 5.34
N GLY A 65 13.97 4.56 5.72
CA GLY A 65 13.47 4.45 7.07
C GLY A 65 12.31 5.38 7.40
N GLU A 66 11.79 6.12 6.43
CA GLU A 66 10.64 7.02 6.64
C GLU A 66 9.33 6.25 6.85
N ILE A 67 9.23 5.04 6.31
CA ILE A 67 8.22 4.06 6.69
C ILE A 67 8.94 2.78 7.10
N ARG A 68 8.30 1.94 7.92
CA ARG A 68 8.92 0.70 8.38
C ARG A 68 9.05 -0.32 7.27
N ALA A 69 8.00 -0.50 6.48
CA ALA A 69 7.98 -1.47 5.38
C ALA A 69 6.81 -1.20 4.46
N CYS A 70 6.90 -1.74 3.25
CA CYS A 70 5.76 -1.86 2.37
C CYS A 70 5.69 -3.29 1.85
N ILE A 71 4.47 -3.79 1.65
CA ILE A 71 4.21 -5.12 1.10
C ILE A 71 3.35 -4.94 -0.13
N PHE A 72 3.90 -5.26 -1.30
CA PHE A 72 3.14 -5.20 -2.55
C PHE A 72 2.03 -6.25 -2.51
N GLY A 73 0.85 -5.91 -3.03
CA GLY A 73 -0.33 -6.77 -2.93
C GLY A 73 -0.14 -8.17 -3.49
N GLU A 74 0.69 -8.34 -4.52
CA GLU A 74 1.04 -9.65 -5.07
C GLU A 74 1.77 -10.54 -4.07
N ASN A 75 2.42 -9.95 -3.06
CA ASN A 75 3.16 -10.65 -2.01
C ASN A 75 2.37 -10.71 -0.68
N TRP A 76 1.18 -10.15 -0.64
CA TRP A 76 0.34 -10.15 0.55
C TRP A 76 -0.30 -11.52 0.74
N SER A 77 0.42 -12.42 1.39
CA SER A 77 0.00 -13.81 1.58
C SER A 77 0.63 -14.43 2.83
N LYS A 78 0.01 -15.50 3.32
CA LYS A 78 0.52 -16.25 4.47
C LYS A 78 1.84 -16.96 4.19
N SER A 79 2.18 -17.19 2.93
CA SER A 79 3.42 -17.86 2.53
C SER A 79 4.63 -16.93 2.51
N ASP A 80 4.42 -15.62 2.53
CA ASP A 80 5.49 -14.63 2.60
C ASP A 80 5.92 -14.46 4.06
N GLU A 81 7.23 -14.52 4.33
CA GLU A 81 7.75 -14.48 5.70
C GLU A 81 7.42 -13.16 6.43
N ALA A 82 7.59 -12.03 5.76
CA ALA A 82 7.29 -10.72 6.34
C ALA A 82 5.80 -10.60 6.66
N CYS A 83 4.94 -11.10 5.77
CA CYS A 83 3.50 -11.13 5.98
C CYS A 83 3.13 -12.04 7.15
N TRP A 84 3.77 -13.21 7.22
CA TRP A 84 3.54 -14.16 8.31
C TRP A 84 3.81 -13.52 9.68
N ARG A 85 4.94 -12.83 9.81
CA ARG A 85 5.30 -12.13 11.05
C ARG A 85 4.28 -11.05 11.41
N LEU A 86 3.85 -10.28 10.41
CA LEU A 86 2.85 -9.23 10.60
C LEU A 86 1.51 -9.83 11.05
N LEU A 87 1.09 -10.94 10.44
CA LEU A 87 -0.16 -11.62 10.81
C LEU A 87 -0.10 -12.19 12.22
N GLN A 88 1.06 -12.63 12.68
CA GLN A 88 1.24 -13.09 14.06
C GLN A 88 1.10 -11.91 15.04
N ALA A 89 1.63 -10.75 14.69
CA ALA A 89 1.56 -9.55 15.52
C ALA A 89 0.17 -8.91 15.49
N ARG A 90 -0.55 -9.05 14.37
CA ARG A 90 -1.85 -8.42 14.12
C ARG A 90 -2.82 -9.43 13.53
N ALA A 91 -3.40 -10.24 14.40
CA ALA A 91 -4.27 -11.35 14.00
C ALA A 91 -5.52 -10.90 13.22
N GLU A 92 -5.99 -9.67 13.44
CA GLU A 92 -7.14 -9.10 12.73
C GLU A 92 -6.92 -9.02 11.22
N LEU A 93 -5.67 -8.97 10.77
CA LEU A 93 -5.35 -8.91 9.35
C LEU A 93 -5.59 -10.23 8.63
N LYS A 94 -5.77 -11.34 9.36
CA LYS A 94 -6.09 -12.63 8.76
C LYS A 94 -7.43 -12.63 8.04
N SER A 95 -8.32 -11.71 8.39
CA SER A 95 -9.63 -11.55 7.74
C SER A 95 -9.62 -10.53 6.61
N ASP A 96 -8.46 -9.94 6.28
CA ASP A 96 -8.38 -8.99 5.18
C ASP A 96 -8.75 -9.67 3.84
N PRO A 97 -9.69 -9.09 3.07
CA PRO A 97 -10.17 -9.74 1.84
C PRO A 97 -9.11 -9.88 0.74
N ASP A 98 -8.05 -9.08 0.77
CA ASP A 98 -6.99 -9.16 -0.24
C ASP A 98 -5.89 -10.15 0.11
N LEU A 99 -5.90 -10.69 1.32
CA LEU A 99 -4.87 -11.64 1.75
C LEU A 99 -4.92 -12.92 0.90
N GLY A 100 -3.82 -13.24 0.24
CA GLY A 100 -3.72 -14.43 -0.62
C GLY A 100 -4.35 -14.28 -2.01
N ARG A 101 -4.84 -13.09 -2.35
CA ARG A 101 -5.52 -12.84 -3.63
C ARG A 101 -4.57 -12.38 -4.74
N ARG A 102 -3.31 -12.12 -4.42
CA ARG A 102 -2.31 -11.57 -5.35
C ARG A 102 -2.80 -10.29 -6.04
N ASN A 103 -3.49 -9.45 -5.29
CA ASN A 103 -4.06 -8.22 -5.83
C ASN A 103 -2.96 -7.19 -6.10
N GLN A 104 -2.56 -7.06 -7.35
CA GLN A 104 -1.54 -6.10 -7.79
C GLN A 104 -2.00 -4.65 -7.68
N GLY A 105 -3.26 -4.41 -7.40
CA GLY A 105 -3.84 -3.07 -7.28
C GLY A 105 -3.71 -2.45 -5.90
N ILE A 106 -3.09 -3.14 -4.95
CA ILE A 106 -2.91 -2.63 -3.59
C ILE A 106 -1.47 -2.76 -3.11
N THR A 107 -1.12 -1.97 -2.10
CA THR A 107 0.14 -2.09 -1.35
C THR A 107 -0.14 -1.82 0.12
N ILE A 108 0.34 -2.70 0.99
CA ILE A 108 0.22 -2.52 2.44
C ILE A 108 1.42 -1.71 2.93
N VAL A 109 1.17 -0.72 3.76
CA VAL A 109 2.21 0.18 4.30
C VAL A 109 2.22 0.09 5.82
N LEU A 110 3.41 -0.12 6.38
CA LEU A 110 3.66 -0.10 7.82
C LEU A 110 4.39 1.21 8.16
N LEU A 111 3.75 2.01 8.96
CA LEU A 111 4.32 3.31 9.42
C LEU A 111 5.14 3.19 10.70
#